data_77b4c4ae7d24bcc22eb62168a83e9427
#
_entry.id   77b4c4ae7d24bcc22eb62168a83e9427
#
_cell.length_a   1.000
_cell.length_b   1.000
_cell.length_c   1.000
_cell.angle_alpha   90.00
_cell.angle_beta   90.00
_cell.angle_gamma   90.00
#
_symmetry.space_group_name_H-M   'P 1'
#
loop_
_entity.id
_entity.type
_entity.pdbx_description
1 polymer ?
#
loop_
_entity_poly.entity_id
_entity_poly.type
_entity_poly.pdbx_seq_one_letter_code
_entity_poly.pdbx_strand_id
1 'polypeptide(L)'
;MTTQTLQTKDELNIHLVNWSVENAKGSILIIHGLGEHSGRYNHFADYFNSIGYIVYAYDQRGHGLSDGSRGHTPSQANLHDDLDMVIDSIPTNATSRFFILGHSFGGNVLCSYLLRRPNPKITGAILSSAFLKLAFEPPKLKVFLGKLVKSIIPQLSMKNELKTIDLSYDLDAVKAYENDSLVHDRITPSLFVNAMNTGIECLEQGQQIKVPLLIYHGEDDKIISPEGSSILASKTPNSTFKMWEKTKHEPHNDLRKEEVMKFVGNWIDSIQ
;
A
#
# COMPACT_ATOMS: atom_id res chain seq x y z
N MET A 1 -4.48 -13.21 -16.73
CA MET A 1 -3.42 -12.88 -15.74
C MET A 1 -2.08 -13.38 -16.25
N THR A 2 -1.03 -12.55 -16.21
CA THR A 2 0.36 -12.89 -16.56
C THR A 2 1.30 -12.39 -15.46
N THR A 3 2.50 -12.96 -15.38
CA THR A 3 3.51 -12.57 -14.41
C THR A 3 4.83 -12.20 -15.09
N GLN A 4 5.59 -11.33 -14.47
CA GLN A 4 6.90 -10.88 -14.92
C GLN A 4 7.84 -10.77 -13.71
N THR A 5 9.11 -11.02 -13.92
CA THR A 5 10.17 -10.76 -12.93
C THR A 5 10.95 -9.52 -13.38
N LEU A 6 11.07 -8.54 -12.48
CA LEU A 6 11.88 -7.34 -12.67
C LEU A 6 13.11 -7.42 -11.77
N GLN A 7 14.26 -6.95 -12.22
CA GLN A 7 15.48 -6.94 -11.42
C GLN A 7 15.78 -5.53 -10.90
N THR A 8 15.92 -5.40 -9.59
CA THR A 8 16.28 -4.13 -8.94
C THR A 8 17.75 -3.78 -9.17
N LYS A 9 18.14 -2.53 -8.87
CA LYS A 9 19.54 -2.09 -8.94
C LYS A 9 20.49 -2.85 -8.00
N ASP A 10 19.95 -3.38 -6.91
CA ASP A 10 20.65 -4.22 -5.93
C ASP A 10 20.39 -5.73 -6.15
N GLU A 11 20.06 -6.10 -7.39
CA GLU A 11 20.00 -7.47 -7.92
C GLU A 11 18.89 -8.36 -7.32
N LEU A 12 17.88 -7.80 -6.64
CA LEU A 12 16.71 -8.56 -6.20
C LEU A 12 15.73 -8.76 -7.35
N ASN A 13 15.10 -9.94 -7.39
CA ASN A 13 14.00 -10.22 -8.30
C ASN A 13 12.68 -9.80 -7.66
N ILE A 14 11.94 -8.95 -8.34
CA ILE A 14 10.63 -8.45 -7.94
C ILE A 14 9.56 -9.09 -8.81
N HIS A 15 8.59 -9.75 -8.18
CA HIS A 15 7.47 -10.40 -8.83
C HIS A 15 6.38 -9.37 -9.15
N LEU A 16 6.02 -9.22 -10.42
CA LEU A 16 4.96 -8.35 -10.92
C LEU A 16 3.86 -9.19 -11.55
N VAL A 17 2.62 -8.93 -11.17
CA VAL A 17 1.41 -9.56 -11.72
C VAL A 17 0.64 -8.54 -12.55
N ASN A 18 0.09 -8.98 -13.68
CA ASN A 18 -0.75 -8.20 -14.58
C ASN A 18 -2.07 -8.93 -14.84
N TRP A 19 -3.19 -8.30 -14.54
CA TRP A 19 -4.54 -8.68 -14.95
C TRP A 19 -4.97 -7.77 -16.09
N SER A 20 -4.80 -8.25 -17.32
CA SER A 20 -5.07 -7.48 -18.54
C SER A 20 -6.53 -7.55 -18.96
N VAL A 21 -6.99 -6.50 -19.61
CA VAL A 21 -8.29 -6.41 -20.30
C VAL A 21 -8.08 -5.73 -21.65
N GLU A 22 -8.88 -6.13 -22.65
CA GLU A 22 -8.84 -5.52 -23.98
C GLU A 22 -9.45 -4.11 -23.95
N ASN A 23 -8.95 -3.22 -24.78
CA ASN A 23 -9.44 -1.83 -24.93
C ASN A 23 -9.51 -1.06 -23.60
N ALA A 24 -8.48 -1.18 -22.80
CA ALA A 24 -8.43 -0.58 -21.47
C ALA A 24 -8.53 0.95 -21.51
N LYS A 25 -9.30 1.54 -20.58
CA LYS A 25 -9.43 2.97 -20.33
C LYS A 25 -8.22 3.57 -19.61
N GLY A 26 -7.44 2.73 -18.94
CA GLY A 26 -6.31 3.09 -18.13
C GLY A 26 -5.80 1.89 -17.33
N SER A 27 -4.91 2.16 -16.38
CA SER A 27 -4.32 1.13 -15.53
C SER A 27 -4.23 1.55 -14.07
N ILE A 28 -4.20 0.57 -13.18
CA ILE A 28 -4.06 0.73 -11.73
C ILE A 28 -2.90 -0.14 -11.28
N LEU A 29 -1.90 0.46 -10.60
CA LEU A 29 -0.84 -0.26 -9.91
C LEU A 29 -1.17 -0.35 -8.43
N ILE A 30 -1.09 -1.54 -7.85
CA ILE A 30 -1.33 -1.79 -6.42
C ILE A 30 -0.01 -2.01 -5.70
N ILE A 31 0.16 -1.31 -4.56
CA ILE A 31 1.23 -1.50 -3.59
C ILE A 31 0.58 -2.06 -2.33
N HIS A 32 0.82 -3.34 -2.07
CA HIS A 32 0.21 -4.08 -0.96
C HIS A 32 0.77 -3.68 0.42
N GLY A 33 0.14 -4.14 1.50
CA GLY A 33 0.55 -3.87 2.88
C GLY A 33 1.71 -4.73 3.39
N LEU A 34 2.08 -4.54 4.65
CA LEU A 34 3.13 -5.33 5.30
C LEU A 34 2.67 -6.76 5.54
N GLY A 35 3.51 -7.73 5.18
CA GLY A 35 3.29 -9.15 5.44
C GLY A 35 2.38 -9.85 4.45
N GLU A 36 1.78 -9.14 3.51
CA GLU A 36 0.92 -9.68 2.46
C GLU A 36 1.60 -9.70 1.07
N HIS A 37 0.85 -9.90 -0.01
CA HIS A 37 1.37 -9.99 -1.36
C HIS A 37 0.29 -9.68 -2.42
N SER A 38 0.71 -9.52 -3.68
CA SER A 38 -0.13 -9.18 -4.84
C SER A 38 -1.32 -10.12 -5.07
N GLY A 39 -1.16 -11.42 -4.80
CA GLY A 39 -2.20 -12.44 -5.03
C GLY A 39 -3.47 -12.24 -4.21
N ARG A 40 -3.44 -11.45 -3.13
CA ARG A 40 -4.62 -11.13 -2.33
C ARG A 40 -5.56 -10.12 -3.00
N TYR A 41 -5.17 -9.57 -4.15
CA TYR A 41 -5.94 -8.54 -4.88
C TYR A 41 -6.65 -9.08 -6.13
N ASN A 42 -6.77 -10.42 -6.30
CA ASN A 42 -7.45 -11.01 -7.45
C ASN A 42 -8.89 -10.49 -7.64
N HIS A 43 -9.70 -10.48 -6.57
CA HIS A 43 -11.08 -9.99 -6.62
C HIS A 43 -11.16 -8.48 -6.94
N PHE A 44 -10.19 -7.69 -6.48
CA PHE A 44 -10.06 -6.28 -6.81
C PHE A 44 -9.74 -6.12 -8.30
N ALA A 45 -8.80 -6.90 -8.81
CA ALA A 45 -8.44 -6.91 -10.22
C ALA A 45 -9.61 -7.32 -11.11
N ASP A 46 -10.37 -8.36 -10.74
CA ASP A 46 -11.55 -8.81 -11.47
C ASP A 46 -12.60 -7.70 -11.59
N TYR A 47 -12.87 -6.97 -10.48
CA TYR A 47 -13.79 -5.83 -10.51
C TYR A 47 -13.29 -4.73 -11.45
N PHE A 48 -12.03 -4.30 -11.35
CA PHE A 48 -11.51 -3.22 -12.17
C PHE A 48 -11.34 -3.61 -13.63
N ASN A 49 -11.01 -4.86 -13.94
CA ASN A 49 -11.07 -5.39 -15.29
C ASN A 49 -12.48 -5.31 -15.87
N SER A 50 -13.53 -5.64 -15.07
CA SER A 50 -14.92 -5.58 -15.53
C SER A 50 -15.39 -4.19 -15.94
N ILE A 51 -14.75 -3.14 -15.40
CA ILE A 51 -15.03 -1.73 -15.75
C ILE A 51 -13.97 -1.12 -16.68
N GLY A 52 -13.07 -1.95 -17.24
CA GLY A 52 -12.14 -1.57 -18.31
C GLY A 52 -10.79 -1.01 -17.86
N TYR A 53 -10.30 -1.36 -16.67
CA TYR A 53 -8.96 -0.99 -16.21
C TYR A 53 -8.05 -2.23 -16.13
N ILE A 54 -6.83 -2.12 -16.67
CA ILE A 54 -5.77 -3.10 -16.42
C ILE A 54 -5.30 -2.93 -14.97
N VAL A 55 -5.10 -4.03 -14.26
CA VAL A 55 -4.56 -4.00 -12.91
C VAL A 55 -3.18 -4.62 -12.88
N TYR A 56 -2.25 -3.96 -12.24
CA TYR A 56 -0.92 -4.43 -11.91
C TYR A 56 -0.77 -4.48 -10.40
N ALA A 57 -0.04 -5.46 -9.89
CA ALA A 57 0.42 -5.49 -8.51
C ALA A 57 1.78 -6.16 -8.45
N TYR A 58 2.68 -5.67 -7.63
CA TYR A 58 3.98 -6.30 -7.42
C TYR A 58 4.14 -6.71 -5.96
N ASP A 59 4.85 -7.79 -5.74
CA ASP A 59 5.28 -8.16 -4.41
C ASP A 59 6.47 -7.29 -4.03
N GLN A 60 6.32 -6.48 -2.98
CA GLN A 60 7.40 -5.62 -2.49
C GLN A 60 8.60 -6.48 -2.06
N ARG A 61 9.82 -5.92 -2.11
CA ARG A 61 11.01 -6.63 -1.59
C ARG A 61 10.74 -7.23 -0.21
N GLY A 62 11.13 -8.47 0.01
CA GLY A 62 10.89 -9.21 1.26
C GLY A 62 9.44 -9.68 1.46
N HIS A 63 8.61 -9.71 0.41
CA HIS A 63 7.22 -10.17 0.47
C HIS A 63 6.89 -11.12 -0.68
N GLY A 64 5.83 -11.91 -0.51
CA GLY A 64 5.28 -12.79 -1.54
C GLY A 64 6.34 -13.65 -2.23
N LEU A 65 6.38 -13.56 -3.56
CA LEU A 65 7.34 -14.27 -4.43
C LEU A 65 8.59 -13.43 -4.77
N SER A 66 8.68 -12.19 -4.27
CA SER A 66 9.87 -11.36 -4.45
C SER A 66 11.00 -11.74 -3.51
N ASP A 67 12.23 -11.47 -3.96
CA ASP A 67 13.45 -11.65 -3.17
C ASP A 67 13.53 -10.65 -2.00
N GLY A 68 14.48 -10.89 -1.11
CA GLY A 68 14.75 -10.07 0.07
C GLY A 68 14.34 -10.74 1.37
N SER A 69 14.87 -10.24 2.47
CA SER A 69 14.55 -10.74 3.82
C SER A 69 13.14 -10.34 4.23
N ARG A 70 12.36 -11.29 4.74
CA ARG A 70 10.94 -11.07 5.13
C ARG A 70 10.78 -9.91 6.10
N GLY A 71 9.91 -8.94 5.72
CA GLY A 71 9.63 -7.76 6.51
C GLY A 71 10.81 -6.81 6.69
N HIS A 72 11.77 -6.81 5.77
CA HIS A 72 12.94 -5.93 5.79
C HIS A 72 13.02 -5.06 4.54
N THR A 73 13.41 -3.82 4.75
CA THR A 73 13.92 -2.93 3.71
C THR A 73 15.10 -2.12 4.26
N PRO A 74 16.17 -1.93 3.48
CA PRO A 74 17.30 -1.12 3.90
C PRO A 74 16.89 0.34 4.15
N SER A 75 16.11 0.93 3.26
CA SER A 75 15.65 2.32 3.36
C SER A 75 14.36 2.56 2.57
N GLN A 76 13.71 3.70 2.84
CA GLN A 76 12.58 4.18 2.04
C GLN A 76 12.97 4.45 0.59
N ALA A 77 14.22 4.87 0.34
CA ALA A 77 14.71 5.12 -1.01
C ALA A 77 14.73 3.85 -1.87
N ASN A 78 15.07 2.68 -1.29
CA ASN A 78 15.01 1.41 -2.01
C ASN A 78 13.58 1.06 -2.46
N LEU A 79 12.57 1.32 -1.60
CA LEU A 79 11.17 1.12 -1.96
C LEU A 79 10.72 2.06 -3.09
N HIS A 80 11.20 3.29 -3.08
CA HIS A 80 10.93 4.25 -4.16
C HIS A 80 11.65 3.85 -5.47
N ASP A 81 12.88 3.32 -5.40
CA ASP A 81 13.60 2.84 -6.58
C ASP A 81 12.90 1.61 -7.18
N ASP A 82 12.39 0.70 -6.34
CA ASP A 82 11.58 -0.43 -6.80
C ASP A 82 10.29 0.05 -7.47
N LEU A 83 9.62 1.03 -6.88
CA LEU A 83 8.38 1.59 -7.44
C LEU A 83 8.64 2.30 -8.79
N ASP A 84 9.73 3.07 -8.92
CA ASP A 84 10.12 3.66 -10.22
C ASP A 84 10.32 2.58 -11.27
N MET A 85 11.07 1.51 -10.94
CA MET A 85 11.31 0.38 -11.86
C MET A 85 9.99 -0.29 -12.28
N VAL A 86 9.08 -0.52 -11.34
CA VAL A 86 7.75 -1.10 -11.64
C VAL A 86 6.94 -0.16 -12.53
N ILE A 87 6.86 1.14 -12.21
CA ILE A 87 6.14 2.13 -13.04
C ILE A 87 6.71 2.17 -14.46
N ASP A 88 8.04 2.12 -14.60
CA ASP A 88 8.70 2.18 -15.91
C ASP A 88 8.49 0.90 -16.73
N SER A 89 8.24 -0.24 -16.08
CA SER A 89 7.93 -1.52 -16.76
C SER A 89 6.49 -1.59 -17.28
N ILE A 90 5.57 -0.75 -16.77
CA ILE A 90 4.17 -0.74 -17.18
C ILE A 90 4.02 0.06 -18.49
N PRO A 91 3.50 -0.56 -19.56
CA PRO A 91 3.24 0.16 -20.81
C PRO A 91 2.23 1.28 -20.58
N THR A 92 2.66 2.51 -20.79
CA THR A 92 1.79 3.69 -20.75
C THR A 92 1.75 4.33 -22.13
N ASN A 93 0.57 4.34 -22.76
CA ASN A 93 0.35 5.19 -23.93
C ASN A 93 0.11 6.62 -23.43
N ALA A 94 0.49 7.62 -24.22
CA ALA A 94 0.38 9.04 -23.85
C ALA A 94 -1.05 9.51 -23.49
N THR A 95 -2.06 8.70 -23.80
CA THR A 95 -3.49 8.95 -23.53
C THR A 95 -4.06 8.07 -22.41
N SER A 96 -3.29 7.13 -21.85
CA SER A 96 -3.83 6.20 -20.84
C SER A 96 -3.70 6.77 -19.43
N ARG A 97 -4.83 6.83 -18.73
CA ARG A 97 -4.87 7.20 -17.32
C ARG A 97 -4.16 6.13 -16.48
N PHE A 98 -3.28 6.56 -15.57
CA PHE A 98 -2.53 5.68 -14.70
C PHE A 98 -2.70 6.06 -13.23
N PHE A 99 -3.23 5.15 -12.46
CA PHE A 99 -3.49 5.32 -11.03
C PHE A 99 -2.61 4.38 -10.21
N ILE A 100 -2.29 4.80 -8.99
CA ILE A 100 -1.58 3.94 -8.04
C ILE A 100 -2.40 3.86 -6.75
N LEU A 101 -2.65 2.63 -6.27
CA LEU A 101 -3.27 2.36 -4.99
C LEU A 101 -2.22 1.80 -4.03
N GLY A 102 -2.09 2.42 -2.86
CA GLY A 102 -1.27 1.90 -1.76
C GLY A 102 -2.14 1.56 -0.55
N HIS A 103 -2.04 0.30 -0.08
CA HIS A 103 -2.72 -0.15 1.13
C HIS A 103 -1.75 -0.21 2.31
N SER A 104 -2.17 0.29 3.47
CA SER A 104 -1.41 0.18 4.73
C SER A 104 0.05 0.62 4.58
N PHE A 105 1.04 -0.27 4.71
CA PHE A 105 2.44 0.01 4.46
C PHE A 105 2.68 0.46 3.01
N GLY A 106 2.02 -0.15 2.02
CA GLY A 106 2.05 0.32 0.64
C GLY A 106 1.54 1.75 0.48
N GLY A 107 0.56 2.16 1.30
CA GLY A 107 0.08 3.53 1.38
C GLY A 107 1.12 4.51 1.95
N ASN A 108 1.92 4.06 2.93
CA ASN A 108 3.07 4.82 3.44
C ASN A 108 4.14 5.03 2.36
N VAL A 109 4.46 3.96 1.62
CA VAL A 109 5.40 4.02 0.48
C VAL A 109 4.90 4.99 -0.58
N LEU A 110 3.64 4.85 -1.00
CA LEU A 110 3.04 5.71 -2.03
C LEU A 110 2.99 7.17 -1.59
N CYS A 111 2.52 7.46 -0.37
CA CYS A 111 2.43 8.83 0.13
C CYS A 111 3.80 9.52 0.12
N SER A 112 4.84 8.87 0.63
CA SER A 112 6.19 9.42 0.64
C SER A 112 6.82 9.51 -0.75
N TYR A 113 6.45 8.60 -1.65
CA TYR A 113 6.86 8.67 -3.06
C TYR A 113 6.32 9.93 -3.74
N LEU A 114 5.03 10.21 -3.57
CA LEU A 114 4.38 11.40 -4.13
C LEU A 114 4.99 12.72 -3.64
N LEU A 115 5.51 12.74 -2.40
CA LEU A 115 6.20 13.90 -1.84
C LEU A 115 7.60 14.10 -2.44
N ARG A 116 8.32 13.01 -2.72
CA ARG A 116 9.74 13.07 -3.03
C ARG A 116 10.08 12.88 -4.51
N ARG A 117 9.19 12.22 -5.26
CA ARG A 117 9.39 11.86 -6.66
C ARG A 117 8.15 12.19 -7.50
N PRO A 118 7.93 13.47 -7.82
CA PRO A 118 6.85 13.84 -8.73
C PRO A 118 6.99 13.08 -10.05
N ASN A 119 5.96 12.33 -10.43
CA ASN A 119 5.96 11.53 -11.65
C ASN A 119 4.76 11.91 -12.51
N PRO A 120 4.97 12.53 -13.70
CA PRO A 120 3.88 13.01 -14.56
C PRO A 120 3.04 11.88 -15.18
N LYS A 121 3.49 10.62 -15.11
CA LYS A 121 2.69 9.48 -15.55
C LYS A 121 1.48 9.24 -14.63
N ILE A 122 1.53 9.67 -13.36
CA ILE A 122 0.50 9.38 -12.36
C ILE A 122 -0.66 10.37 -12.52
N THR A 123 -1.81 9.86 -12.97
CA THR A 123 -3.06 10.64 -13.10
C THR A 123 -3.71 10.90 -11.75
N GLY A 124 -3.64 9.96 -10.82
CA GLY A 124 -4.15 10.09 -9.47
C GLY A 124 -3.65 8.96 -8.57
N ALA A 125 -3.78 9.15 -7.26
CA ALA A 125 -3.31 8.19 -6.27
C ALA A 125 -4.42 7.86 -5.26
N ILE A 126 -4.35 6.65 -4.69
CA ILE A 126 -5.37 6.12 -3.77
C ILE A 126 -4.65 5.56 -2.54
N LEU A 127 -5.01 6.04 -1.36
CA LEU A 127 -4.50 5.58 -0.08
C LEU A 127 -5.60 4.85 0.68
N SER A 128 -5.42 3.55 0.86
CA SER A 128 -6.30 2.66 1.61
C SER A 128 -5.70 2.38 2.97
N SER A 129 -6.33 2.87 4.06
CA SER A 129 -5.87 2.65 5.45
C SER A 129 -4.35 2.84 5.60
N ALA A 130 -3.80 3.89 4.97
CA ALA A 130 -2.36 4.11 4.85
C ALA A 130 -1.66 4.21 6.21
N PHE A 131 -0.49 3.56 6.35
CA PHE A 131 0.31 3.59 7.58
C PHE A 131 0.94 4.97 7.81
N LEU A 132 0.15 5.91 8.31
CA LEU A 132 0.58 7.27 8.65
C LEU A 132 0.72 7.47 10.16
N LYS A 133 -0.16 6.83 10.95
CA LYS A 133 -0.19 6.89 12.42
C LYS A 133 -0.71 5.57 12.95
N LEU A 134 -0.06 4.99 13.95
CA LEU A 134 -0.57 3.78 14.63
C LEU A 134 -1.86 4.11 15.40
N ALA A 135 -2.78 3.12 15.48
CA ALA A 135 -4.01 3.24 16.29
C ALA A 135 -3.73 3.13 17.81
N PHE A 136 -2.52 2.76 18.19
CA PHE A 136 -2.08 2.64 19.58
C PHE A 136 -0.73 3.31 19.78
N GLU A 137 -0.44 3.74 21.00
CA GLU A 137 0.88 4.25 21.35
C GLU A 137 1.81 3.09 21.70
N PRO A 138 2.84 2.80 20.90
CA PRO A 138 3.82 1.79 21.26
C PRO A 138 4.58 2.23 22.52
N PRO A 139 4.89 1.31 23.46
CA PRO A 139 5.65 1.66 24.65
C PRO A 139 6.94 2.40 24.31
N LYS A 140 7.16 3.57 24.91
CA LYS A 140 8.34 4.45 24.63
C LYS A 140 9.66 3.68 24.71
N LEU A 141 9.75 2.74 25.64
CA LEU A 141 10.92 1.87 25.80
C LEU A 141 11.10 0.95 24.57
N LYS A 142 10.03 0.36 24.02
CA LYS A 142 10.10 -0.47 22.79
C LYS A 142 10.56 0.37 21.60
N VAL A 143 10.05 1.59 21.45
CA VAL A 143 10.47 2.51 20.38
C VAL A 143 11.95 2.91 20.53
N PHE A 144 12.38 3.24 21.74
CA PHE A 144 13.78 3.57 22.03
C PHE A 144 14.71 2.38 21.73
N LEU A 145 14.37 1.19 22.23
CA LEU A 145 15.12 -0.05 21.95
C LEU A 145 15.11 -0.38 20.46
N GLY A 146 14.00 -0.18 19.77
CA GLY A 146 13.90 -0.35 18.31
C GLY A 146 14.88 0.55 17.55
N LYS A 147 15.00 1.82 17.94
CA LYS A 147 15.98 2.75 17.37
C LYS A 147 17.43 2.32 17.64
N LEU A 148 17.72 1.83 18.84
CA LEU A 148 19.04 1.33 19.20
C LEU A 148 19.37 0.05 18.42
N VAL A 149 18.46 -0.92 18.38
CA VAL A 149 18.63 -2.19 17.66
C VAL A 149 18.75 -1.94 16.15
N LYS A 150 18.00 -0.99 15.60
CA LYS A 150 18.16 -0.55 14.20
C LYS A 150 19.61 -0.14 13.88
N SER A 151 20.30 0.53 14.81
CA SER A 151 21.67 0.99 14.60
C SER A 151 22.71 -0.12 14.69
N ILE A 152 22.40 -1.24 15.37
CA ILE A 152 23.34 -2.35 15.63
C ILE A 152 23.03 -3.54 14.73
N ILE A 153 21.75 -3.95 14.67
CA ILE A 153 21.27 -5.13 13.91
C ILE A 153 19.97 -4.74 13.18
N PRO A 154 20.05 -3.92 12.12
CA PRO A 154 18.86 -3.37 11.43
C PRO A 154 17.96 -4.44 10.81
N GLN A 155 18.51 -5.63 10.52
CA GLN A 155 17.84 -6.75 9.89
C GLN A 155 17.28 -7.78 10.89
N LEU A 156 17.32 -7.50 12.19
CA LEU A 156 16.77 -8.44 13.20
C LEU A 156 15.29 -8.67 12.93
N SER A 157 14.95 -9.89 12.49
CA SER A 157 13.56 -10.26 12.19
C SER A 157 12.79 -10.53 13.47
N MET A 158 11.67 -9.84 13.67
CA MET A 158 10.76 -9.99 14.79
C MET A 158 9.34 -10.25 14.29
N LYS A 159 8.46 -10.73 15.17
CA LYS A 159 7.02 -10.78 14.87
C LYS A 159 6.42 -9.37 14.91
N ASN A 160 5.50 -9.07 14.00
CA ASN A 160 4.82 -7.78 13.93
C ASN A 160 3.70 -7.61 14.97
N GLU A 161 3.37 -8.67 15.71
CA GLU A 161 2.31 -8.72 16.74
C GLU A 161 0.91 -8.31 16.21
N LEU A 162 0.68 -8.36 14.89
CA LEU A 162 -0.61 -8.07 14.27
C LEU A 162 -1.63 -9.13 14.66
N LYS A 163 -2.81 -8.70 15.10
CA LYS A 163 -3.94 -9.57 15.34
C LYS A 163 -4.77 -9.67 14.06
N THR A 164 -4.81 -10.83 13.46
CA THR A 164 -5.48 -11.05 12.16
C THR A 164 -6.97 -10.73 12.19
N ILE A 165 -7.62 -10.90 13.34
CA ILE A 165 -9.02 -10.53 13.55
C ILE A 165 -9.28 -9.01 13.39
N ASP A 166 -8.26 -8.16 13.50
CA ASP A 166 -8.37 -6.72 13.31
C ASP A 166 -8.24 -6.28 11.83
N LEU A 167 -7.99 -7.23 10.91
CA LEU A 167 -7.90 -6.95 9.48
C LEU A 167 -9.28 -6.68 8.86
N SER A 168 -10.27 -7.53 9.15
CA SER A 168 -11.58 -7.48 8.52
C SER A 168 -12.69 -8.03 9.43
N TYR A 169 -13.93 -7.61 9.19
CA TYR A 169 -15.13 -8.27 9.73
C TYR A 169 -15.53 -9.51 8.91
N ASP A 170 -15.05 -9.64 7.66
CA ASP A 170 -15.20 -10.84 6.84
C ASP A 170 -14.25 -11.94 7.36
N LEU A 171 -14.80 -12.88 8.14
CA LEU A 171 -14.01 -13.96 8.75
C LEU A 171 -13.41 -14.92 7.71
N ASP A 172 -13.97 -15.01 6.52
CA ASP A 172 -13.40 -15.84 5.46
C ASP A 172 -12.17 -15.16 4.86
N ALA A 173 -12.16 -13.82 4.75
CA ALA A 173 -10.97 -13.07 4.39
C ALA A 173 -9.85 -13.21 5.45
N VAL A 174 -10.21 -13.19 6.75
CA VAL A 174 -9.26 -13.43 7.86
C VAL A 174 -8.66 -14.83 7.78
N LYS A 175 -9.48 -15.87 7.61
CA LYS A 175 -9.00 -17.26 7.45
C LYS A 175 -8.13 -17.45 6.22
N ALA A 176 -8.48 -16.80 5.10
CA ALA A 176 -7.67 -16.83 3.88
C ALA A 176 -6.29 -16.24 4.13
N TYR A 177 -6.20 -15.11 4.85
CA TYR A 177 -4.92 -14.51 5.27
C TYR A 177 -4.09 -15.46 6.15
N GLU A 178 -4.71 -16.09 7.15
CA GLU A 178 -4.04 -17.00 8.11
C GLU A 178 -3.50 -18.28 7.46
N ASN A 179 -4.16 -18.76 6.41
CA ASN A 179 -3.80 -19.98 5.71
C ASN A 179 -2.91 -19.75 4.48
N ASP A 180 -2.60 -18.51 4.16
CA ASP A 180 -1.77 -18.17 3.00
C ASP A 180 -0.28 -18.31 3.32
N SER A 181 0.39 -19.23 2.62
CA SER A 181 1.81 -19.53 2.82
C SER A 181 2.76 -18.40 2.38
N LEU A 182 2.29 -17.44 1.58
CA LEU A 182 3.05 -16.28 1.14
C LEU A 182 2.94 -15.09 2.12
N VAL A 183 1.95 -15.14 3.01
CA VAL A 183 1.81 -14.17 4.10
C VAL A 183 2.85 -14.44 5.19
N HIS A 184 3.37 -13.39 5.81
CA HIS A 184 4.31 -13.52 6.91
C HIS A 184 4.05 -12.49 8.03
N ASP A 185 4.43 -12.85 9.26
CA ASP A 185 4.31 -12.02 10.45
C ASP A 185 5.63 -11.29 10.82
N ARG A 186 6.53 -11.08 9.86
CA ARG A 186 7.87 -10.54 10.11
C ARG A 186 7.95 -9.05 9.87
N ILE A 187 8.69 -8.37 10.77
CA ILE A 187 9.07 -6.96 10.65
C ILE A 187 10.45 -6.75 11.27
N THR A 188 11.25 -5.87 10.68
CA THR A 188 12.55 -5.50 11.26
C THR A 188 12.47 -4.11 11.91
N PRO A 189 13.36 -3.81 12.90
CA PRO A 189 13.47 -2.48 13.48
C PRO A 189 13.71 -1.40 12.43
N SER A 190 14.48 -1.72 11.38
CA SER A 190 14.73 -0.79 10.28
C SER A 190 13.43 -0.41 9.58
N LEU A 191 12.65 -1.40 9.12
CA LEU A 191 11.39 -1.15 8.43
C LEU A 191 10.40 -0.39 9.33
N PHE A 192 10.19 -0.85 10.56
CA PHE A 192 9.25 -0.24 11.50
C PHE A 192 9.56 1.23 11.77
N VAL A 193 10.80 1.53 12.17
CA VAL A 193 11.21 2.91 12.50
C VAL A 193 11.17 3.81 11.25
N ASN A 194 11.55 3.29 10.09
CA ASN A 194 11.47 4.05 8.83
C ASN A 194 10.01 4.36 8.49
N ALA A 195 9.10 3.37 8.54
CA ALA A 195 7.68 3.57 8.24
C ALA A 195 7.03 4.58 9.20
N MET A 196 7.33 4.50 10.51
CA MET A 196 6.84 5.47 11.49
C MET A 196 7.30 6.90 11.17
N ASN A 197 8.60 7.09 10.90
CA ASN A 197 9.14 8.42 10.58
C ASN A 197 8.57 8.95 9.27
N THR A 198 8.42 8.09 8.27
CA THR A 198 7.81 8.41 6.97
C THR A 198 6.35 8.82 7.14
N GLY A 199 5.58 8.12 7.99
CA GLY A 199 4.20 8.49 8.29
C GLY A 199 4.09 9.91 8.88
N ILE A 200 4.96 10.25 9.83
CA ILE A 200 5.03 11.60 10.42
C ILE A 200 5.34 12.64 9.33
N GLU A 201 6.35 12.40 8.50
CA GLU A 201 6.71 13.28 7.39
C GLU A 201 5.55 13.50 6.41
N CYS A 202 4.84 12.42 6.05
CA CYS A 202 3.66 12.51 5.18
C CYS A 202 2.57 13.40 5.80
N LEU A 203 2.32 13.28 7.11
CA LEU A 203 1.36 14.13 7.81
C LEU A 203 1.81 15.60 7.91
N GLU A 204 3.10 15.85 8.00
CA GLU A 204 3.65 17.22 8.05
C GLU A 204 3.63 17.91 6.68
N GLN A 205 3.88 17.17 5.60
CA GLN A 205 4.13 17.70 4.27
C GLN A 205 2.99 17.45 3.26
N GLY A 206 1.83 16.95 3.69
CA GLY A 206 0.71 16.57 2.80
C GLY A 206 0.30 17.64 1.79
N GLN A 207 0.46 18.94 2.12
CA GLN A 207 0.18 20.07 1.24
C GLN A 207 1.08 20.12 -0.02
N GLN A 208 2.16 19.36 -0.04
CA GLN A 208 3.06 19.27 -1.21
C GLN A 208 2.58 18.25 -2.26
N ILE A 209 1.66 17.34 -1.91
CA ILE A 209 1.08 16.38 -2.84
C ILE A 209 0.18 17.13 -3.83
N LYS A 210 0.47 17.02 -5.13
CA LYS A 210 -0.20 17.78 -6.20
C LYS A 210 -1.16 16.94 -7.04
N VAL A 211 -0.94 15.62 -7.11
CA VAL A 211 -1.84 14.73 -7.84
C VAL A 211 -3.19 14.62 -7.15
N PRO A 212 -4.30 14.42 -7.88
CA PRO A 212 -5.56 14.03 -7.28
C PRO A 212 -5.38 12.85 -6.35
N LEU A 213 -5.89 12.94 -5.11
CA LEU A 213 -5.68 11.95 -4.07
C LEU A 213 -7.00 11.48 -3.47
N LEU A 214 -7.31 10.19 -3.60
CA LEU A 214 -8.37 9.54 -2.84
C LEU A 214 -7.76 8.95 -1.58
N ILE A 215 -8.35 9.26 -0.43
CA ILE A 215 -7.96 8.68 0.85
C ILE A 215 -9.21 8.04 1.45
N TYR A 216 -9.12 6.76 1.81
CA TYR A 216 -10.17 6.10 2.56
C TYR A 216 -9.63 5.22 3.68
N HIS A 217 -10.47 5.03 4.72
CA HIS A 217 -10.07 4.30 5.92
C HIS A 217 -11.28 3.62 6.56
N GLY A 218 -11.09 2.46 7.17
CA GLY A 218 -12.09 1.81 8.01
C GLY A 218 -12.18 2.51 9.38
N GLU A 219 -13.36 2.85 9.84
CA GLU A 219 -13.59 3.54 11.12
C GLU A 219 -13.12 2.70 12.32
N ASP A 220 -13.27 1.36 12.23
CA ASP A 220 -12.95 0.42 13.29
C ASP A 220 -11.51 -0.14 13.20
N ASP A 221 -10.63 0.52 12.43
CA ASP A 221 -9.23 0.11 12.29
C ASP A 221 -8.46 0.29 13.60
N LYS A 222 -8.04 -0.85 14.19
CA LYS A 222 -7.27 -0.91 15.44
C LYS A 222 -5.76 -1.06 15.21
N ILE A 223 -5.32 -1.13 13.95
CA ILE A 223 -3.92 -1.29 13.55
C ILE A 223 -3.34 0.07 13.21
N ILE A 224 -3.97 0.76 12.26
CA ILE A 224 -3.58 2.09 11.80
C ILE A 224 -4.70 3.09 12.15
N SER A 225 -4.33 4.23 12.70
CA SER A 225 -5.30 5.25 13.12
C SER A 225 -5.99 5.93 11.94
N PRO A 226 -7.32 5.89 11.85
CA PRO A 226 -8.08 6.65 10.87
C PRO A 226 -7.84 8.17 10.95
N GLU A 227 -7.47 8.67 12.14
CA GLU A 227 -7.10 10.07 12.35
C GLU A 227 -5.93 10.50 11.46
N GLY A 228 -4.93 9.62 11.23
CA GLY A 228 -3.82 9.90 10.31
C GLY A 228 -4.30 10.21 8.89
N SER A 229 -5.24 9.41 8.37
CA SER A 229 -5.86 9.65 7.06
C SER A 229 -6.66 10.95 7.00
N SER A 230 -7.43 11.26 8.05
CA SER A 230 -8.18 12.51 8.18
C SER A 230 -7.26 13.74 8.21
N ILE A 231 -6.15 13.68 8.96
CA ILE A 231 -5.15 14.77 9.03
C ILE A 231 -4.52 14.98 7.65
N LEU A 232 -4.09 13.90 6.98
CA LEU A 232 -3.50 14.03 5.64
C LEU A 232 -4.49 14.66 4.66
N ALA A 233 -5.74 14.19 4.66
CA ALA A 233 -6.81 14.71 3.80
C ALA A 233 -7.04 16.21 4.02
N SER A 234 -7.06 16.66 5.28
CA SER A 234 -7.26 18.08 5.60
C SER A 234 -6.13 19.00 5.11
N LYS A 235 -4.94 18.45 4.87
CA LYS A 235 -3.77 19.19 4.40
C LYS A 235 -3.55 19.11 2.89
N THR A 236 -4.05 18.05 2.23
CA THR A 236 -3.81 17.83 0.80
C THR A 236 -4.88 18.55 -0.04
N PRO A 237 -4.50 19.54 -0.89
CA PRO A 237 -5.47 20.41 -1.57
C PRO A 237 -6.46 19.68 -2.49
N ASN A 238 -5.98 18.66 -3.22
CA ASN A 238 -6.77 17.91 -4.22
C ASN A 238 -7.16 16.52 -3.69
N SER A 239 -7.60 16.46 -2.42
CA SER A 239 -7.96 15.17 -1.82
C SER A 239 -9.48 15.00 -1.70
N THR A 240 -9.91 13.75 -1.90
CA THR A 240 -11.22 13.24 -1.52
C THR A 240 -11.03 12.28 -0.35
N PHE A 241 -11.78 12.45 0.74
CA PHE A 241 -11.71 11.60 1.92
C PHE A 241 -13.00 10.85 2.17
N LYS A 242 -12.90 9.54 2.48
CA LYS A 242 -14.03 8.70 2.86
C LYS A 242 -13.70 7.84 4.08
N MET A 243 -14.45 8.00 5.16
CA MET A 243 -14.47 7.08 6.29
C MET A 243 -15.54 6.00 6.03
N TRP A 244 -15.15 4.73 6.20
CA TRP A 244 -16.05 3.59 6.07
C TRP A 244 -16.47 3.09 7.46
N GLU A 245 -17.70 3.38 7.83
CA GLU A 245 -18.31 2.87 9.07
C GLU A 245 -18.36 1.35 9.08
N LYS A 246 -18.23 0.73 10.26
CA LYS A 246 -18.26 -0.73 10.45
C LYS A 246 -17.33 -1.46 9.49
N THR A 247 -16.13 -0.95 9.35
CA THR A 247 -15.08 -1.50 8.47
C THR A 247 -13.75 -1.42 9.20
N LYS A 248 -12.96 -2.49 9.13
CA LYS A 248 -11.65 -2.58 9.77
C LYS A 248 -10.50 -2.15 8.82
N HIS A 249 -9.31 -2.73 9.04
CA HIS A 249 -8.07 -2.31 8.39
C HIS A 249 -8.04 -2.51 6.87
N GLU A 250 -8.66 -3.57 6.36
CA GLU A 250 -8.68 -3.92 4.93
C GLU A 250 -10.07 -3.66 4.29
N PRO A 251 -10.47 -2.40 4.02
CA PRO A 251 -11.80 -2.12 3.49
C PRO A 251 -12.13 -2.87 2.17
N HIS A 252 -11.10 -3.13 1.34
CA HIS A 252 -11.22 -3.89 0.09
C HIS A 252 -11.39 -5.41 0.30
N ASN A 253 -11.19 -5.90 1.52
CA ASN A 253 -11.38 -7.29 1.94
C ASN A 253 -12.45 -7.44 3.04
N ASP A 254 -13.19 -6.36 3.36
CA ASP A 254 -14.21 -6.39 4.42
C ASP A 254 -15.61 -6.67 3.83
N LEU A 255 -16.60 -6.79 4.69
CA LEU A 255 -18.01 -7.06 4.31
C LEU A 255 -18.57 -6.06 3.29
N ARG A 256 -18.01 -4.84 3.25
CA ARG A 256 -18.41 -3.78 2.33
C ARG A 256 -17.48 -3.63 1.11
N LYS A 257 -16.67 -4.63 0.81
CA LYS A 257 -15.65 -4.57 -0.27
C LYS A 257 -16.20 -4.14 -1.63
N GLU A 258 -17.40 -4.58 -2.00
CA GLU A 258 -18.04 -4.18 -3.27
C GLU A 258 -18.37 -2.69 -3.32
N GLU A 259 -18.89 -2.13 -2.22
CA GLU A 259 -19.16 -0.69 -2.11
C GLU A 259 -17.86 0.12 -2.18
N VAL A 260 -16.79 -0.36 -1.52
CA VAL A 260 -15.46 0.24 -1.54
C VAL A 260 -14.91 0.27 -2.96
N MET A 261 -14.91 -0.87 -3.66
CA MET A 261 -14.42 -0.96 -5.04
C MET A 261 -15.23 -0.06 -5.99
N LYS A 262 -16.56 -0.05 -5.85
CA LYS A 262 -17.43 0.84 -6.64
C LYS A 262 -17.14 2.31 -6.38
N PHE A 263 -16.92 2.70 -5.12
CA PHE A 263 -16.56 4.07 -4.76
C PHE A 263 -15.22 4.48 -5.38
N VAL A 264 -14.20 3.61 -5.30
CA VAL A 264 -12.89 3.83 -5.94
C VAL A 264 -13.04 3.95 -7.45
N GLY A 265 -13.80 3.05 -8.09
CA GLY A 265 -14.05 3.09 -9.54
C GLY A 265 -14.72 4.39 -9.98
N ASN A 266 -15.75 4.84 -9.27
CA ASN A 266 -16.43 6.11 -9.55
C ASN A 266 -15.49 7.31 -9.42
N TRP A 267 -14.61 7.30 -8.40
CA TRP A 267 -13.62 8.35 -8.24
C TRP A 267 -12.61 8.36 -9.38
N ILE A 268 -12.05 7.20 -9.75
CA ILE A 268 -11.13 7.07 -10.89
C ILE A 268 -11.78 7.60 -12.17
N ASP A 269 -13.04 7.23 -12.44
CA ASP A 269 -13.75 7.67 -13.65
C ASP A 269 -14.04 9.19 -13.64
N SER A 270 -14.11 9.83 -12.48
CA SER A 270 -14.32 11.28 -12.34
C SER A 270 -13.06 12.13 -12.57
N ILE A 271 -11.87 11.56 -12.49
CA ILE A 271 -10.60 12.27 -12.73
C ILE A 271 -10.39 12.41 -14.24
N GLN A 272 -10.21 13.64 -14.70
CA GLN A 272 -10.00 13.97 -16.11
C GLN A 272 -8.52 13.87 -16.54
#